data_5681f299bbaf5353d433e3cdcc0a36df
#
_entry.id   5681f299bbaf5353d433e3cdcc0a36df
#
_cell.length_a   1.000
_cell.length_b   1.000
_cell.length_c   1.000
_cell.angle_alpha   90.00
_cell.angle_beta   90.00
_cell.angle_gamma   90.00
#
_symmetry.space_group_name_H-M   'P 1'
#
loop_
_entity.id
_entity.type
_entity.pdbx_description
1 polymer ?
#
loop_
_entity_poly.entity_id
_entity_poly.type
_entity_poly.pdbx_seq_one_letter_code
_entity_poly.pdbx_strand_id
1 'polypeptide(L)'
;MKTMHFSQKALSLVAFLMSLVATTAQAKRVVERPYFLGSNNHKLEIERVTLDKKATFLDVKIYQASGEVGIDSHASIMANGVKYDYIGSKQLPKGVFVKVPECGYVAATLRFKPMPETTTEFDFREIADNSGWNIYGVRLDGKRPQANIPQHLLQ
;
A
#
# COMPACT_ATOMS: atom_id res chain seq x y z
N MET A 1 -26.98 72.53 11.58
CA MET A 1 -25.89 71.58 11.73
C MET A 1 -26.50 70.20 11.96
N LYS A 2 -26.48 69.31 10.95
CA LYS A 2 -26.95 67.91 11.09
C LYS A 2 -25.71 67.02 11.10
N THR A 3 -25.43 66.44 12.24
CA THR A 3 -24.38 65.42 12.41
C THR A 3 -24.87 64.08 11.88
N MET A 4 -24.21 63.58 10.85
CA MET A 4 -24.47 62.24 10.34
C MET A 4 -23.73 61.22 11.21
N HIS A 5 -24.48 60.39 11.91
CA HIS A 5 -23.94 59.18 12.59
C HIS A 5 -23.70 58.07 11.55
N PHE A 6 -22.45 57.82 11.23
CA PHE A 6 -22.07 56.61 10.47
C PHE A 6 -22.12 55.40 11.42
N SER A 7 -22.96 54.46 11.04
CA SER A 7 -23.16 53.19 11.77
C SER A 7 -21.95 52.29 11.59
N GLN A 8 -21.22 52.03 12.69
CA GLN A 8 -20.07 51.11 12.76
C GLN A 8 -20.44 49.62 12.67
N LYS A 9 -21.63 49.24 12.20
CA LYS A 9 -22.08 47.84 12.17
C LYS A 9 -21.78 47.09 10.88
N ALA A 10 -21.14 47.70 9.89
CA ALA A 10 -20.90 47.07 8.59
C ALA A 10 -19.51 46.46 8.42
N LEU A 11 -18.58 46.63 9.37
CA LEU A 11 -17.18 46.15 9.22
C LEU A 11 -16.92 44.81 9.89
N SER A 12 -17.89 44.22 10.63
CA SER A 12 -17.65 42.98 11.38
C SER A 12 -18.03 41.68 10.65
N LEU A 13 -18.63 41.78 9.46
CA LEU A 13 -19.16 40.57 8.77
C LEU A 13 -18.24 40.02 7.67
N VAL A 14 -17.18 40.75 7.29
CA VAL A 14 -16.26 40.31 6.22
C VAL A 14 -15.05 39.55 6.77
N ALA A 15 -14.75 39.66 8.06
CA ALA A 15 -13.59 39.01 8.68
C ALA A 15 -13.83 37.56 9.07
N PHE A 16 -15.08 37.03 8.99
CA PHE A 16 -15.41 35.67 9.48
C PHE A 16 -15.53 34.60 8.36
N LEU A 17 -15.33 34.95 7.11
CA LEU A 17 -15.44 34.04 5.96
C LEU A 17 -14.10 33.58 5.37
N MET A 18 -12.97 33.93 6.02
CA MET A 18 -11.65 33.40 5.66
C MET A 18 -11.15 32.35 6.67
N SER A 19 -12.06 31.59 7.29
CA SER A 19 -11.67 30.51 8.18
C SER A 19 -11.75 29.19 7.46
N LEU A 20 -10.55 28.64 7.24
CA LEU A 20 -10.26 27.21 7.23
C LEU A 20 -10.86 26.37 6.09
N VAL A 21 -10.32 26.52 4.91
CA VAL A 21 -10.02 25.32 4.16
C VAL A 21 -8.59 24.89 4.57
N ALA A 22 -8.45 24.41 5.79
CA ALA A 22 -7.36 23.53 6.12
C ALA A 22 -7.63 22.21 5.35
N THR A 23 -7.16 22.13 4.11
CA THR A 23 -6.95 20.87 3.45
C THR A 23 -5.94 20.13 4.32
N THR A 24 -6.43 19.29 5.22
CA THR A 24 -5.62 18.28 5.87
C THR A 24 -5.11 17.40 4.75
N ALA A 25 -3.93 17.70 4.25
CA ALA A 25 -3.15 16.80 3.43
C ALA A 25 -2.97 15.55 4.28
N GLN A 26 -3.79 14.52 4.01
CA GLN A 26 -3.76 13.31 4.78
C GLN A 26 -2.47 12.60 4.45
N ALA A 27 -1.63 12.48 5.45
CA ALA A 27 -0.30 11.90 5.34
C ALA A 27 -0.42 10.46 4.84
N LYS A 28 0.15 10.18 3.67
CA LYS A 28 0.38 8.82 3.21
C LYS A 28 1.35 8.16 4.16
N ARG A 29 1.03 6.95 4.62
CA ARG A 29 1.99 6.15 5.36
C ARG A 29 2.81 5.34 4.37
N VAL A 30 4.13 5.51 4.40
CA VAL A 30 5.08 4.81 3.53
C VAL A 30 6.00 3.95 4.37
N VAL A 31 6.19 2.70 3.98
CA VAL A 31 7.12 1.76 4.61
C VAL A 31 8.05 1.22 3.53
N GLU A 32 9.32 1.55 3.64
CA GLU A 32 10.39 1.10 2.74
C GLU A 32 10.90 -0.26 3.21
N ARG A 33 11.09 -1.19 2.27
CA ARG A 33 11.66 -2.52 2.50
C ARG A 33 11.12 -3.20 3.76
N PRO A 34 9.78 -3.44 3.81
CA PRO A 34 9.16 -4.02 5.00
C PRO A 34 9.76 -5.41 5.29
N TYR A 35 9.92 -5.72 6.57
CA TYR A 35 10.22 -7.09 6.96
C TYR A 35 9.03 -8.00 6.68
N PHE A 36 9.28 -9.28 6.46
CA PHE A 36 8.23 -10.29 6.30
C PHE A 36 8.66 -11.60 6.98
N LEU A 37 7.68 -12.42 7.33
CA LEU A 37 7.92 -13.69 8.03
C LEU A 37 8.46 -14.77 7.08
N GLY A 38 7.90 -14.86 5.89
CA GLY A 38 8.28 -15.87 4.90
C GLY A 38 7.64 -15.64 3.54
N SER A 39 8.13 -16.39 2.57
CA SER A 39 7.61 -16.41 1.21
C SER A 39 7.67 -17.85 0.69
N ASN A 40 6.66 -18.28 -0.06
CA ASN A 40 6.70 -19.57 -0.75
C ASN A 40 7.56 -19.52 -2.02
N ASN A 41 7.96 -18.34 -2.45
CA ASN A 41 8.74 -18.13 -3.67
C ASN A 41 9.57 -16.85 -3.53
N HIS A 42 10.88 -16.93 -3.75
CA HIS A 42 11.82 -15.80 -3.63
C HIS A 42 11.88 -14.90 -4.88
N LYS A 43 10.99 -15.07 -5.84
CA LYS A 43 11.00 -14.29 -7.07
C LYS A 43 10.35 -12.92 -6.94
N LEU A 44 9.45 -12.73 -5.95
CA LEU A 44 8.78 -11.45 -5.72
C LEU A 44 9.35 -10.79 -4.46
N GLU A 45 9.79 -9.54 -4.61
CA GLU A 45 10.27 -8.67 -3.53
C GLU A 45 9.36 -7.45 -3.41
N ILE A 46 8.94 -7.12 -2.18
CA ILE A 46 8.22 -5.87 -1.89
C ILE A 46 9.25 -4.82 -1.47
N GLU A 47 9.48 -3.81 -2.31
CA GLU A 47 10.42 -2.73 -2.03
C GLU A 47 9.79 -1.63 -1.17
N ARG A 48 8.48 -1.37 -1.35
CA ARG A 48 7.76 -0.31 -0.65
C ARG A 48 6.29 -0.64 -0.52
N VAL A 49 5.71 -0.24 0.60
CA VAL A 49 4.26 -0.23 0.82
C VAL A 49 3.80 1.20 1.08
N THR A 50 2.79 1.65 0.35
CA THR A 50 2.17 2.95 0.56
C THR A 50 0.70 2.76 0.90
N LEU A 51 0.31 3.20 2.10
CA LEU A 51 -1.08 3.25 2.53
C LEU A 51 -1.63 4.65 2.24
N ASP A 52 -2.68 4.70 1.43
CA ASP A 52 -3.39 5.92 1.07
C ASP A 52 -4.89 5.67 1.22
N LYS A 53 -5.67 6.69 1.51
CA LYS A 53 -7.15 6.57 1.63
C LYS A 53 -7.83 6.00 0.39
N LYS A 54 -7.24 6.20 -0.78
CA LYS A 54 -7.82 5.78 -2.05
C LYS A 54 -7.38 4.40 -2.50
N ALA A 55 -6.21 3.95 -2.06
CA ALA A 55 -5.64 2.66 -2.42
C ALA A 55 -4.44 2.31 -1.54
N THR A 56 -4.12 1.02 -1.51
CA THR A 56 -2.82 0.52 -1.04
C THR A 56 -1.96 0.20 -2.24
N PHE A 57 -0.70 0.61 -2.21
CA PHE A 57 0.26 0.36 -3.29
C PHE A 57 1.41 -0.48 -2.76
N LEU A 58 1.79 -1.50 -3.54
CA LEU A 58 3.01 -2.28 -3.35
C LEU A 58 3.93 -2.02 -4.53
N ASP A 59 5.07 -1.39 -4.29
CA ASP A 59 6.15 -1.37 -5.27
C ASP A 59 6.93 -2.66 -5.14
N VAL A 60 6.99 -3.42 -6.22
CA VAL A 60 7.55 -4.77 -6.25
C VAL A 60 8.58 -4.93 -7.36
N LYS A 61 9.50 -5.88 -7.16
CA LYS A 61 10.31 -6.47 -8.21
C LYS A 61 9.99 -7.95 -8.34
N ILE A 62 9.82 -8.40 -9.58
CA ILE A 62 9.60 -9.80 -9.90
C ILE A 62 10.78 -10.27 -10.72
N TYR A 63 11.60 -11.15 -10.13
CA TYR A 63 12.83 -11.67 -10.72
C TYR A 63 12.53 -12.94 -11.51
N GLN A 64 12.91 -12.91 -12.78
CA GLN A 64 12.84 -14.08 -13.66
C GLN A 64 13.85 -13.90 -14.81
N ALA A 65 14.66 -14.91 -15.06
CA ALA A 65 15.76 -14.82 -16.03
C ALA A 65 15.26 -14.56 -17.48
N SER A 66 14.10 -15.10 -17.84
CA SER A 66 13.52 -14.95 -19.17
C SER A 66 12.04 -15.33 -19.16
N GLY A 67 11.35 -15.13 -20.28
CA GLY A 67 9.94 -15.45 -20.43
C GLY A 67 9.03 -14.29 -20.08
N GLU A 68 7.87 -14.60 -19.52
CA GLU A 68 6.83 -13.63 -19.22
C GLU A 68 6.40 -13.74 -17.76
N VAL A 69 5.99 -12.63 -17.17
CA VAL A 69 5.43 -12.54 -15.81
C VAL A 69 4.12 -11.76 -15.84
N GLY A 70 3.24 -12.09 -14.93
CA GLY A 70 1.98 -11.39 -14.71
C GLY A 70 1.55 -11.56 -13.27
N ILE A 71 0.55 -10.81 -12.84
CA ILE A 71 -0.10 -10.97 -11.53
C ILE A 71 -1.51 -11.48 -11.77
N ASP A 72 -1.88 -12.56 -11.06
CA ASP A 72 -3.23 -13.11 -11.16
C ASP A 72 -4.28 -12.05 -10.85
N SER A 73 -5.37 -12.11 -11.57
CA SER A 73 -6.49 -11.16 -11.42
C SER A 73 -7.18 -11.23 -10.05
N HIS A 74 -7.02 -12.35 -9.32
CA HIS A 74 -7.57 -12.58 -7.99
C HIS A 74 -6.58 -12.32 -6.87
N ALA A 75 -5.38 -11.82 -7.19
CA ALA A 75 -4.41 -11.42 -6.19
C ALA A 75 -5.03 -10.49 -5.14
N SER A 76 -4.56 -10.62 -3.91
CA SER A 76 -5.14 -9.89 -2.78
C SER A 76 -4.14 -9.66 -1.67
N ILE A 77 -4.46 -8.71 -0.81
CA ILE A 77 -3.84 -8.53 0.49
C ILE A 77 -4.83 -9.02 1.55
N MET A 78 -4.33 -9.76 2.53
CA MET A 78 -5.09 -10.21 3.71
C MET A 78 -4.54 -9.52 4.94
N ALA A 79 -5.34 -8.70 5.62
CA ALA A 79 -4.96 -8.03 6.86
C ALA A 79 -6.11 -8.09 7.88
N ASN A 80 -5.84 -8.52 9.11
CA ASN A 80 -6.84 -8.64 10.18
C ASN A 80 -8.11 -9.43 9.75
N GLY A 81 -7.95 -10.47 8.94
CA GLY A 81 -9.06 -11.28 8.43
C GLY A 81 -9.85 -10.63 7.29
N VAL A 82 -9.48 -9.44 6.84
CA VAL A 82 -10.13 -8.72 5.74
C VAL A 82 -9.33 -8.88 4.45
N LYS A 83 -10.03 -9.14 3.35
CA LYS A 83 -9.46 -9.25 2.00
C LYS A 83 -9.53 -7.91 1.27
N TYR A 84 -8.39 -7.45 0.76
CA TYR A 84 -8.27 -6.26 -0.08
C TYR A 84 -7.86 -6.69 -1.49
N ASP A 85 -8.81 -6.59 -2.42
CA ASP A 85 -8.64 -7.09 -3.78
C ASP A 85 -7.65 -6.26 -4.58
N TYR A 86 -6.93 -6.94 -5.47
CA TYR A 86 -6.09 -6.33 -6.49
C TYR A 86 -6.94 -5.53 -7.49
N ILE A 87 -6.58 -4.28 -7.73
CA ILE A 87 -7.25 -3.39 -8.68
C ILE A 87 -6.54 -3.43 -10.03
N GLY A 88 -5.21 -3.50 -10.03
CA GLY A 88 -4.40 -3.54 -11.24
C GLY A 88 -3.04 -2.88 -11.06
N SER A 89 -2.25 -2.89 -12.11
CA SER A 89 -0.95 -2.22 -12.23
C SER A 89 -0.82 -1.63 -13.63
N LYS A 90 -0.09 -0.52 -13.73
CA LYS A 90 0.22 0.05 -15.04
C LYS A 90 1.26 -0.79 -15.78
N GLN A 91 2.25 -1.32 -15.05
CA GLN A 91 3.35 -2.12 -15.59
C GLN A 91 2.96 -3.59 -15.80
N LEU A 92 2.06 -4.11 -14.97
CA LEU A 92 1.51 -5.47 -15.03
C LEU A 92 -0.02 -5.40 -15.07
N PRO A 93 -0.61 -5.12 -16.23
CA PRO A 93 -2.06 -5.03 -16.35
C PRO A 93 -2.73 -6.34 -15.92
N LYS A 94 -3.91 -6.24 -15.33
CA LYS A 94 -4.66 -7.38 -14.79
C LYS A 94 -4.91 -8.45 -15.86
N GLY A 95 -4.46 -9.68 -15.58
CA GLY A 95 -4.62 -10.81 -16.51
C GLY A 95 -3.74 -10.74 -17.78
N VAL A 96 -2.71 -9.87 -17.79
CA VAL A 96 -1.79 -9.73 -18.92
C VAL A 96 -0.40 -10.14 -18.46
N PHE A 97 0.24 -11.03 -19.25
CA PHE A 97 1.64 -11.36 -19.10
C PHE A 97 2.52 -10.39 -19.88
N VAL A 98 3.61 -9.93 -19.27
CA VAL A 98 4.59 -9.05 -19.90
C VAL A 98 5.93 -9.74 -20.01
N LYS A 99 6.66 -9.51 -21.10
CA LYS A 99 7.99 -10.07 -21.32
C LYS A 99 8.98 -9.49 -20.31
N VAL A 100 9.79 -10.36 -19.72
CA VAL A 100 10.86 -9.95 -18.81
C VAL A 100 11.98 -9.31 -19.60
N PRO A 101 12.43 -8.08 -19.23
CA PRO A 101 13.56 -7.43 -19.87
C PRO A 101 14.89 -8.18 -19.65
N GLU A 102 15.93 -7.83 -20.40
CA GLU A 102 17.26 -8.42 -20.25
C GLU A 102 17.89 -8.25 -18.86
N CYS A 103 17.46 -7.24 -18.10
CA CYS A 103 17.90 -7.04 -16.71
C CYS A 103 17.40 -8.13 -15.74
N GLY A 104 16.53 -9.05 -16.18
CA GLY A 104 16.10 -10.20 -15.41
C GLY A 104 15.04 -9.94 -14.33
N TYR A 105 14.38 -8.79 -14.38
CA TYR A 105 13.25 -8.49 -13.49
C TYR A 105 12.26 -7.50 -14.10
N VAL A 106 11.04 -7.51 -13.61
CA VAL A 106 10.02 -6.50 -13.87
C VAL A 106 9.74 -5.74 -12.58
N ALA A 107 9.89 -4.41 -12.62
CA ALA A 107 9.47 -3.53 -11.53
C ALA A 107 8.04 -3.04 -11.80
N ALA A 108 7.18 -3.10 -10.80
CA ALA A 108 5.79 -2.69 -10.92
C ALA A 108 5.24 -2.11 -9.63
N THR A 109 4.25 -1.23 -9.76
CA THR A 109 3.41 -0.77 -8.65
C THR A 109 2.07 -1.47 -8.73
N LEU A 110 1.82 -2.40 -7.80
CA LEU A 110 0.55 -3.11 -7.67
C LEU A 110 -0.39 -2.27 -6.82
N ARG A 111 -1.63 -2.10 -7.29
CA ARG A 111 -2.65 -1.31 -6.61
C ARG A 111 -3.75 -2.23 -6.08
N PHE A 112 -4.10 -2.05 -4.80
CA PHE A 112 -5.14 -2.78 -4.08
C PHE A 112 -6.18 -1.83 -3.50
N LYS A 113 -7.34 -2.36 -3.07
CA LYS A 113 -8.28 -1.62 -2.25
C LYS A 113 -7.58 -1.04 -1.01
N PRO A 114 -8.01 0.13 -0.50
CA PRO A 114 -7.31 0.81 0.59
C PRO A 114 -7.39 0.02 1.89
N MET A 115 -6.23 -0.26 2.50
CA MET A 115 -6.14 -0.75 3.87
C MET A 115 -6.13 0.42 4.87
N PRO A 116 -6.61 0.21 6.11
CA PRO A 116 -6.46 1.21 7.18
C PRO A 116 -5.00 1.58 7.40
N GLU A 117 -4.72 2.86 7.63
CA GLU A 117 -3.36 3.35 7.95
C GLU A 117 -2.78 2.75 9.25
N THR A 118 -3.66 2.26 10.12
CA THR A 118 -3.31 1.59 11.38
C THR A 118 -2.90 0.13 11.20
N THR A 119 -2.99 -0.42 9.99
CA THR A 119 -2.58 -1.80 9.70
C THR A 119 -1.09 -1.97 10.03
N THR A 120 -0.76 -3.00 10.80
CA THR A 120 0.61 -3.30 11.24
C THR A 120 1.23 -4.49 10.52
N GLU A 121 0.40 -5.37 9.96
CA GLU A 121 0.84 -6.59 9.29
C GLU A 121 -0.18 -7.03 8.24
N PHE A 122 0.28 -7.65 7.16
CA PHE A 122 -0.56 -8.27 6.14
C PHE A 122 0.15 -9.41 5.44
N ASP A 123 -0.63 -10.27 4.76
CA ASP A 123 -0.14 -11.24 3.78
C ASP A 123 -0.45 -10.73 2.37
N PHE A 124 0.50 -10.84 1.46
CA PHE A 124 0.24 -10.75 0.03
C PHE A 124 -0.01 -12.17 -0.51
N ARG A 125 -1.10 -12.36 -1.23
CA ARG A 125 -1.48 -13.63 -1.86
C ARG A 125 -1.81 -13.41 -3.32
N GLU A 126 -1.02 -13.98 -4.20
CA GLU A 126 -1.34 -13.96 -5.62
C GLU A 126 -2.48 -14.92 -5.93
N ILE A 127 -2.39 -16.15 -5.44
CA ILE A 127 -3.42 -17.20 -5.61
C ILE A 127 -3.70 -17.84 -4.25
N ALA A 128 -4.95 -18.20 -4.02
CA ALA A 128 -5.38 -18.71 -2.71
C ALA A 128 -4.81 -20.10 -2.36
N ASP A 129 -4.46 -20.91 -3.35
CA ASP A 129 -3.99 -22.30 -3.20
C ASP A 129 -2.47 -22.45 -3.02
N ASN A 130 -1.76 -21.34 -2.78
CA ASN A 130 -0.30 -21.29 -2.66
C ASN A 130 0.51 -21.65 -3.92
N SER A 131 -0.12 -21.80 -5.08
CA SER A 131 0.59 -22.05 -6.34
C SER A 131 1.25 -20.79 -6.91
N GLY A 132 0.76 -19.61 -6.53
CA GLY A 132 1.30 -18.29 -6.92
C GLY A 132 2.38 -17.77 -5.97
N TRP A 133 2.75 -16.51 -6.15
CA TRP A 133 3.72 -15.82 -5.29
C TRP A 133 3.02 -15.29 -4.03
N ASN A 134 3.31 -15.90 -2.89
CA ASN A 134 2.74 -15.48 -1.61
C ASN A 134 3.84 -15.01 -0.67
N ILE A 135 3.60 -13.89 0.01
CA ILE A 135 4.48 -13.34 1.04
C ILE A 135 3.64 -13.18 2.32
N TYR A 136 4.13 -13.76 3.42
CA TYR A 136 3.42 -13.85 4.67
C TYR A 136 4.02 -12.93 5.73
N GLY A 137 3.16 -12.33 6.54
CA GLY A 137 3.56 -11.54 7.69
C GLY A 137 4.38 -10.31 7.33
N VAL A 138 3.96 -9.55 6.30
CA VAL A 138 4.62 -8.30 5.91
C VAL A 138 4.38 -7.25 6.98
N ARG A 139 5.46 -6.78 7.63
CA ARG A 139 5.41 -5.87 8.77
C ARG A 139 5.45 -4.41 8.34
N LEU A 140 4.46 -3.66 8.78
CA LEU A 140 4.38 -2.21 8.53
C LEU A 140 4.82 -1.36 9.72
N ASP A 141 5.04 -1.98 10.89
CA ASP A 141 5.49 -1.31 12.12
C ASP A 141 7.02 -1.23 12.27
N GLY A 142 7.77 -1.70 11.26
CA GLY A 142 9.24 -1.73 11.26
C GLY A 142 9.85 -2.81 12.15
N LYS A 143 9.05 -3.67 12.78
CA LYS A 143 9.54 -4.74 13.63
C LYS A 143 9.83 -5.99 12.80
N ARG A 144 10.93 -6.67 13.13
CA ARG A 144 11.19 -7.99 12.56
C ARG A 144 10.17 -8.99 13.07
N PRO A 145 9.60 -9.84 12.20
CA PRO A 145 8.77 -10.96 12.65
C PRO A 145 9.59 -11.84 13.58
N GLN A 146 9.03 -12.21 14.72
CA GLN A 146 9.61 -13.25 15.55
C GLN A 146 9.07 -14.59 15.06
N ALA A 147 9.92 -15.40 14.46
CA ALA A 147 9.59 -16.80 14.24
C ALA A 147 9.47 -17.46 15.63
N ASN A 148 8.28 -17.90 15.99
CA ASN A 148 8.10 -18.79 17.13
C ASN A 148 8.70 -20.16 16.75
N ILE A 149 10.03 -20.27 16.82
CA ILE A 149 10.71 -21.54 16.67
C ILE A 149 10.47 -22.31 17.98
N PRO A 150 9.74 -23.46 17.95
CA PRO A 150 9.55 -24.27 19.13
C PRO A 150 10.90 -24.62 19.75
N GLN A 151 11.04 -24.43 21.06
CA GLN A 151 12.34 -24.62 21.75
C GLN A 151 12.98 -25.99 21.52
N HIS A 152 12.19 -27.04 21.27
CA HIS A 152 12.68 -28.39 20.97
C HIS A 152 13.41 -28.51 19.61
N LEU A 153 13.32 -27.50 18.74
CA LEU A 153 14.05 -27.44 17.45
C LEU A 153 15.36 -26.65 17.54
N LEU A 154 15.67 -26.09 18.71
CA LEU A 154 16.87 -25.27 18.97
C LEU A 154 17.99 -26.09 19.68
N GLN A 155 17.83 -27.42 19.84
CA GLN A 155 18.82 -28.33 20.46
C GLN A 155 19.68 -29.02 19.42
#